data_ce3142f293f38fececc0a4d7c4ecb177
#
_entry.id   ce3142f293f38fececc0a4d7c4ecb177
#
_cell.length_a   1.000
_cell.length_b   1.000
_cell.length_c   1.000
_cell.angle_alpha   90.00
_cell.angle_beta   90.00
_cell.angle_gamma   90.00
#
_symmetry.space_group_name_H-M   'P 1'
#
loop_
_entity.id
_entity.type
_entity.pdbx_description
1 polymer ?
#
loop_
_entity_poly.entity_id
_entity_poly.type
_entity_poly.pdbx_seq_one_letter_code
_entity_poly.pdbx_strand_id
1 'polypeptide(L)'
;VTDSSSSYRAAGSRYDSMEYRRTGRSGLKLPAVSLGLWHNFGDDRTLDSQRAILRRAFDLGVTHFDLANNYGPPPGSAELNFGKLFRQDFAPYRDELVISTKAGYDMHPGPYGEWGSRKYLLSSLDASLKRMGLDYVDIFYSHRFDPDTPLEETMGALASAVQQGKALYVGVSSYNSEQTAEAARLLKEMGVPALIHQPSYSMINRWTEDDGLLDTLEAAGMGCISFVPLAQGLLTGKYLHGIPEGSRATQGKSLSPDLLSDEVVRRLNGLNDIAQRRGQSLAQLALNWVLRDSRMTSALIGASSVQQLEENVAALAGPALSAEELKEIDTFAVDTAGTNIWAGRG
;
A
#
# COMPACT_ATOMS: atom_id res chain seq x y z
N VAL A 1 -15.74 3.11 39.69
CA VAL A 1 -15.61 3.64 38.32
C VAL A 1 -15.66 2.44 37.40
N THR A 2 -16.83 2.15 36.85
CA THR A 2 -17.08 1.07 35.92
C THR A 2 -16.50 1.45 34.57
N ASP A 3 -15.40 0.83 34.20
CA ASP A 3 -14.83 0.90 32.86
C ASP A 3 -15.69 0.07 31.91
N SER A 4 -16.68 0.71 31.28
CA SER A 4 -17.48 0.11 30.23
C SER A 4 -16.83 0.29 28.87
N SER A 5 -15.57 -0.16 28.74
CA SER A 5 -15.00 -0.39 27.41
C SER A 5 -15.66 -1.66 26.87
N SER A 6 -16.77 -1.49 26.13
CA SER A 6 -17.30 -2.61 25.36
C SER A 6 -16.18 -3.10 24.45
N SER A 7 -15.72 -4.34 24.66
CA SER A 7 -14.70 -4.94 23.83
C SER A 7 -15.15 -4.87 22.36
N TYR A 8 -14.25 -4.43 21.46
CA TYR A 8 -14.56 -4.39 20.03
C TYR A 8 -15.00 -5.78 19.54
N ARG A 9 -16.11 -5.80 18.82
CA ARG A 9 -16.62 -6.98 18.12
C ARG A 9 -16.75 -6.63 16.65
N ALA A 10 -16.01 -7.34 15.80
CA ALA A 10 -16.07 -7.13 14.36
C ALA A 10 -17.45 -7.43 13.80
N ALA A 11 -17.88 -6.67 12.78
CA ALA A 11 -19.16 -6.88 12.12
C ALA A 11 -19.26 -8.30 11.54
N GLY A 12 -20.39 -8.97 11.78
CA GLY A 12 -20.66 -10.31 11.25
C GLY A 12 -20.70 -10.34 9.72
N SER A 13 -21.15 -9.24 9.12
CA SER A 13 -21.27 -9.05 7.66
C SER A 13 -19.98 -8.58 6.95
N ARG A 14 -18.83 -8.52 7.65
CA ARG A 14 -17.59 -7.93 7.09
C ARG A 14 -17.10 -8.58 5.79
N TYR A 15 -17.46 -9.82 5.54
CA TYR A 15 -17.06 -10.56 4.35
C TYR A 15 -18.07 -10.56 3.21
N ASP A 16 -19.25 -9.97 3.41
CA ASP A 16 -20.38 -10.13 2.48
C ASP A 16 -20.20 -9.40 1.15
N SER A 17 -19.49 -8.25 1.15
CA SER A 17 -19.37 -7.38 -0.02
C SER A 17 -17.94 -7.15 -0.52
N MET A 18 -16.91 -7.52 0.27
CA MET A 18 -15.52 -7.34 -0.13
C MET A 18 -15.13 -8.40 -1.16
N GLU A 19 -14.54 -7.96 -2.27
CA GLU A 19 -13.89 -8.84 -3.23
C GLU A 19 -12.49 -9.25 -2.72
N TYR A 20 -12.21 -10.55 -2.72
CA TYR A 20 -10.90 -11.09 -2.37
C TYR A 20 -10.24 -11.70 -3.60
N ARG A 21 -9.04 -11.22 -3.93
CA ARG A 21 -8.29 -11.64 -5.11
C ARG A 21 -7.10 -12.50 -4.72
N ARG A 22 -6.88 -13.58 -5.46
CA ARG A 22 -5.70 -14.44 -5.26
C ARG A 22 -4.42 -13.68 -5.57
N THR A 23 -3.43 -13.80 -4.70
CA THR A 23 -2.12 -13.16 -4.87
C THR A 23 -1.23 -14.05 -5.74
N GLY A 24 -1.18 -13.76 -7.02
CA GLY A 24 -0.46 -14.58 -8.00
C GLY A 24 -0.92 -16.04 -8.00
N ARG A 25 0.03 -16.97 -7.97
CA ARG A 25 -0.23 -18.43 -7.89
C ARG A 25 -0.21 -18.97 -6.46
N SER A 26 -0.18 -18.11 -5.46
CA SER A 26 -0.19 -18.52 -4.05
C SER A 26 -1.58 -18.90 -3.56
N GLY A 27 -1.65 -19.45 -2.36
CA GLY A 27 -2.92 -19.70 -1.65
C GLY A 27 -3.51 -18.47 -0.98
N LEU A 28 -2.73 -17.39 -0.83
CA LEU A 28 -3.16 -16.18 -0.14
C LEU A 28 -4.09 -15.34 -1.03
N LYS A 29 -5.17 -14.87 -0.43
CA LYS A 29 -6.06 -13.86 -1.03
C LYS A 29 -5.93 -12.55 -0.27
N LEU A 30 -5.94 -11.43 -0.99
CA LEU A 30 -6.02 -10.10 -0.40
C LEU A 30 -7.35 -9.44 -0.75
N PRO A 31 -7.86 -8.55 0.11
CA PRO A 31 -8.99 -7.71 -0.26
C PRO A 31 -8.59 -6.81 -1.43
N ALA A 32 -9.52 -6.54 -2.35
CA ALA A 32 -9.26 -5.67 -3.49
C ALA A 32 -8.82 -4.26 -3.08
N VAL A 33 -9.21 -3.83 -1.88
CA VAL A 33 -8.74 -2.61 -1.21
C VAL A 33 -8.05 -3.00 0.09
N SER A 34 -6.80 -2.56 0.27
CA SER A 34 -6.00 -2.73 1.49
C SER A 34 -5.75 -1.38 2.15
N LEU A 35 -5.52 -1.36 3.45
CA LEU A 35 -5.25 -0.13 4.21
C LEU A 35 -3.76 0.02 4.51
N GLY A 36 -3.16 1.10 4.02
CA GLY A 36 -1.79 1.49 4.33
C GLY A 36 -1.73 2.42 5.54
N LEU A 37 -0.79 2.15 6.43
CA LEU A 37 -0.59 2.91 7.66
C LEU A 37 0.60 3.89 7.56
N TRP A 38 0.93 4.34 6.35
CA TRP A 38 2.05 5.27 6.15
C TRP A 38 1.77 6.65 6.73
N HIS A 39 0.60 7.22 6.44
CA HIS A 39 0.15 8.49 6.99
C HIS A 39 -1.03 8.27 7.94
N ASN A 40 -1.23 9.21 8.88
CA ASN A 40 -2.34 9.22 9.83
C ASN A 40 -2.29 8.15 10.95
N PHE A 41 -1.18 7.41 11.07
CA PHE A 41 -1.00 6.37 12.09
C PHE A 41 0.24 6.60 12.97
N GLY A 42 0.92 7.72 12.80
CA GLY A 42 1.99 8.17 13.69
C GLY A 42 1.49 8.89 14.94
N ASP A 43 2.43 9.47 15.68
CA ASP A 43 2.14 10.19 16.95
C ASP A 43 1.53 11.59 16.70
N ASP A 44 1.44 12.04 15.44
CA ASP A 44 0.75 13.25 15.03
C ASP A 44 -0.79 13.09 14.95
N ARG A 45 -1.30 11.91 15.25
CA ARG A 45 -2.73 11.58 15.28
C ARG A 45 -3.11 10.85 16.56
N THR A 46 -4.32 11.09 17.04
CA THR A 46 -4.82 10.42 18.25
C THR A 46 -5.04 8.93 18.02
N LEU A 47 -4.82 8.11 19.05
CA LEU A 47 -5.11 6.68 18.99
C LEU A 47 -6.60 6.41 18.71
N ASP A 48 -7.51 7.26 19.19
CA ASP A 48 -8.94 7.09 18.97
C ASP A 48 -9.31 7.26 17.48
N SER A 49 -8.71 8.22 16.78
CA SER A 49 -8.91 8.37 15.34
C SER A 49 -8.35 7.18 14.54
N GLN A 50 -7.18 6.71 14.92
CA GLN A 50 -6.55 5.52 14.32
C GLN A 50 -7.41 4.27 14.56
N ARG A 51 -7.88 4.08 15.79
CA ARG A 51 -8.77 2.97 16.18
C ARG A 51 -10.05 2.96 15.37
N ALA A 52 -10.70 4.12 15.23
CA ALA A 52 -11.94 4.22 14.46
C ALA A 52 -11.75 3.78 13.00
N ILE A 53 -10.66 4.19 12.37
CA ILE A 53 -10.35 3.82 10.99
C ILE A 53 -10.06 2.32 10.87
N LEU A 54 -9.23 1.74 11.76
CA LEU A 54 -8.89 0.32 11.73
C LEU A 54 -10.11 -0.57 11.97
N ARG A 55 -10.95 -0.24 12.98
CA ARG A 55 -12.19 -0.98 13.26
C ARG A 55 -13.12 -0.95 12.05
N ARG A 56 -13.34 0.23 11.49
CA ARG A 56 -14.22 0.37 10.33
C ARG A 56 -13.68 -0.35 9.10
N ALA A 57 -12.37 -0.30 8.87
CA ALA A 57 -11.73 -1.04 7.78
C ALA A 57 -12.02 -2.55 7.88
N PHE A 58 -11.79 -3.13 9.04
CA PHE A 58 -12.06 -4.55 9.25
C PHE A 58 -13.55 -4.89 9.15
N ASP A 59 -14.44 -4.03 9.68
CA ASP A 59 -15.88 -4.17 9.55
C ASP A 59 -16.39 -4.10 8.09
N LEU A 60 -15.62 -3.48 7.20
CA LEU A 60 -15.87 -3.43 5.76
C LEU A 60 -15.18 -4.57 4.97
N GLY A 61 -14.49 -5.48 5.64
CA GLY A 61 -13.80 -6.60 5.02
C GLY A 61 -12.37 -6.30 4.55
N VAL A 62 -11.81 -5.14 4.92
CA VAL A 62 -10.40 -4.84 4.69
C VAL A 62 -9.59 -5.62 5.72
N THR A 63 -9.08 -6.77 5.31
CA THR A 63 -8.33 -7.70 6.17
C THR A 63 -6.83 -7.49 6.14
N HIS A 64 -6.33 -6.61 5.26
CA HIS A 64 -4.91 -6.35 5.09
C HIS A 64 -4.54 -4.95 5.58
N PHE A 65 -3.65 -4.90 6.57
CA PHE A 65 -3.01 -3.70 7.09
C PHE A 65 -1.52 -3.71 6.73
N ASP A 66 -1.09 -2.68 5.99
CA ASP A 66 0.27 -2.59 5.47
C ASP A 66 1.06 -1.51 6.21
N LEU A 67 2.18 -1.92 6.80
CA LEU A 67 3.10 -1.07 7.54
C LEU A 67 4.50 -1.06 6.91
N ALA A 68 5.39 -0.31 7.52
CA ALA A 68 6.83 -0.38 7.37
C ALA A 68 7.50 0.10 8.65
N ASN A 69 8.76 -0.31 8.87
CA ASN A 69 9.48 0.07 10.07
C ASN A 69 9.64 1.58 10.24
N ASN A 70 9.76 2.32 9.12
CA ASN A 70 9.96 3.78 9.14
C ASN A 70 8.67 4.60 9.14
N TYR A 71 7.48 3.98 9.13
CA TYR A 71 6.23 4.72 9.13
C TYR A 71 5.98 5.45 10.45
N GLY A 72 5.47 6.67 10.34
CA GLY A 72 5.24 7.57 11.46
C GLY A 72 4.50 8.84 11.03
N PRO A 73 4.91 10.03 11.47
CA PRO A 73 6.07 10.39 12.33
C PRO A 73 5.90 10.07 13.82
N PRO A 74 7.00 9.87 14.58
CA PRO A 74 8.36 9.59 14.11
C PRO A 74 8.49 8.16 13.55
N PRO A 75 9.60 7.81 12.87
CA PRO A 75 9.83 6.45 12.39
C PRO A 75 9.63 5.39 13.47
N GLY A 76 8.85 4.34 13.17
CA GLY A 76 8.50 3.29 14.11
C GLY A 76 7.20 3.53 14.90
N SER A 77 6.68 4.76 14.94
CA SER A 77 5.49 5.08 15.72
C SER A 77 4.21 4.45 15.16
N ALA A 78 4.10 4.31 13.83
CA ALA A 78 2.96 3.63 13.23
C ALA A 78 2.85 2.17 13.69
N GLU A 79 3.96 1.43 13.70
CA GLU A 79 3.99 0.06 14.23
C GLU A 79 3.70 -0.01 15.72
N LEU A 80 4.24 0.93 16.52
CA LEU A 80 3.94 1.00 17.96
C LEU A 80 2.46 1.25 18.23
N ASN A 81 1.86 2.21 17.53
CA ASN A 81 0.45 2.55 17.68
C ASN A 81 -0.46 1.41 17.21
N PHE A 82 -0.13 0.82 16.07
CA PHE A 82 -0.83 -0.37 15.58
C PHE A 82 -0.76 -1.51 16.62
N GLY A 83 0.41 -1.78 17.17
CA GLY A 83 0.59 -2.81 18.19
C GLY A 83 -0.28 -2.60 19.44
N LYS A 84 -0.45 -1.35 19.91
CA LYS A 84 -1.36 -1.01 21.01
C LYS A 84 -2.81 -1.34 20.65
N LEU A 85 -3.24 -0.90 19.48
CA LEU A 85 -4.61 -1.11 18.99
C LEU A 85 -4.88 -2.58 18.69
N PHE A 86 -3.90 -3.28 18.11
CA PHE A 86 -3.98 -4.72 17.84
C PHE A 86 -4.25 -5.51 19.13
N ARG A 87 -3.48 -5.28 20.18
CA ARG A 87 -3.68 -5.99 21.45
C ARG A 87 -5.06 -5.74 22.07
N GLN A 88 -5.59 -4.54 21.91
CA GLN A 88 -6.88 -4.15 22.49
C GLN A 88 -8.06 -4.68 21.70
N ASP A 89 -8.00 -4.62 20.37
CA ASP A 89 -9.16 -4.82 19.51
C ASP A 89 -9.05 -6.04 18.57
N PHE A 90 -7.84 -6.36 18.08
CA PHE A 90 -7.66 -7.27 16.96
C PHE A 90 -6.97 -8.59 17.31
N ALA A 91 -6.40 -8.74 18.48
CA ALA A 91 -5.73 -9.97 18.87
C ALA A 91 -6.60 -11.24 18.69
N PRO A 92 -7.93 -11.23 18.98
CA PRO A 92 -8.79 -12.39 18.72
C PRO A 92 -8.98 -12.70 17.23
N TYR A 93 -8.65 -11.76 16.34
CA TYR A 93 -8.83 -11.86 14.89
C TYR A 93 -7.50 -12.05 14.14
N ARG A 94 -6.40 -12.39 14.85
CA ARG A 94 -5.07 -12.50 14.19
C ARG A 94 -5.09 -13.36 12.94
N ASP A 95 -5.76 -14.50 12.99
CA ASP A 95 -5.84 -15.46 11.88
C ASP A 95 -6.73 -15.00 10.71
N GLU A 96 -7.52 -13.96 10.92
CA GLU A 96 -8.36 -13.33 9.90
C GLU A 96 -7.70 -12.10 9.28
N LEU A 97 -6.51 -11.72 9.74
CA LEU A 97 -5.79 -10.52 9.30
C LEU A 97 -4.51 -10.89 8.55
N VAL A 98 -4.23 -10.13 7.50
CA VAL A 98 -2.92 -10.08 6.85
C VAL A 98 -2.22 -8.80 7.31
N ILE A 99 -1.10 -8.96 8.00
CA ILE A 99 -0.28 -7.85 8.50
C ILE A 99 1.05 -7.90 7.78
N SER A 100 1.40 -6.81 7.10
CA SER A 100 2.67 -6.69 6.40
C SER A 100 3.53 -5.57 6.95
N THR A 101 4.84 -5.76 6.88
CA THR A 101 5.82 -4.71 7.16
C THR A 101 7.01 -4.81 6.22
N LYS A 102 7.88 -3.82 6.24
CA LYS A 102 8.98 -3.62 5.30
C LYS A 102 10.18 -3.01 5.99
N ALA A 103 11.35 -3.22 5.44
CA ALA A 103 12.56 -2.50 5.81
C ALA A 103 13.39 -2.15 4.57
N GLY A 104 14.06 -1.00 4.60
CA GLY A 104 14.89 -0.53 3.48
C GLY A 104 15.31 0.93 3.62
N TYR A 105 14.46 1.76 4.20
CA TYR A 105 14.76 3.17 4.48
C TYR A 105 15.40 3.35 5.85
N ASP A 106 16.02 4.52 6.05
CA ASP A 106 16.80 4.83 7.25
C ASP A 106 15.97 4.83 8.53
N MET A 107 16.52 4.19 9.56
CA MET A 107 15.93 4.13 10.90
C MET A 107 16.84 4.72 11.97
N HIS A 108 18.15 4.67 11.77
CA HIS A 108 19.14 5.24 12.72
C HIS A 108 20.46 5.55 12.00
N PRO A 109 21.29 6.44 12.57
CA PRO A 109 22.61 6.76 12.01
C PRO A 109 23.54 5.55 11.96
N GLY A 110 24.53 5.64 11.07
CA GLY A 110 25.59 4.65 10.95
C GLY A 110 25.39 3.65 9.82
N PRO A 111 26.31 2.71 9.64
CA PRO A 111 26.36 1.88 8.44
C PRO A 111 25.36 0.72 8.42
N TYR A 112 24.56 0.54 9.49
CA TYR A 112 23.63 -0.58 9.62
C TYR A 112 22.17 -0.14 9.76
N GLY A 113 21.88 1.14 9.48
CA GLY A 113 20.60 1.76 9.77
C GLY A 113 19.63 1.82 8.58
N GLU A 114 20.02 1.34 7.39
CA GLU A 114 19.21 1.38 6.16
C GLU A 114 19.65 0.35 5.13
N TRP A 115 18.96 0.33 3.97
CA TRP A 115 19.22 -0.49 2.79
C TRP A 115 18.88 -1.97 2.94
N GLY A 116 19.62 -2.85 2.26
CA GLY A 116 19.19 -4.24 2.05
C GLY A 116 20.13 -5.30 2.60
N SER A 117 21.07 -4.94 3.48
CA SER A 117 21.95 -5.95 4.09
C SER A 117 21.15 -6.95 4.91
N ARG A 118 21.64 -8.18 4.98
CA ARG A 118 21.08 -9.21 5.85
C ARG A 118 20.98 -8.74 7.31
N LYS A 119 22.00 -8.05 7.79
CA LYS A 119 22.02 -7.51 9.16
C LYS A 119 20.87 -6.54 9.38
N TYR A 120 20.69 -5.56 8.48
CA TYR A 120 19.65 -4.56 8.62
C TYR A 120 18.24 -5.14 8.49
N LEU A 121 18.00 -6.00 7.49
CA LEU A 121 16.68 -6.57 7.26
C LEU A 121 16.22 -7.44 8.42
N LEU A 122 17.06 -8.35 8.93
CA LEU A 122 16.67 -9.23 10.02
C LEU A 122 16.52 -8.51 11.35
N SER A 123 17.43 -7.59 11.69
CA SER A 123 17.29 -6.77 12.89
C SER A 123 16.06 -5.85 12.84
N SER A 124 15.74 -5.34 11.66
CA SER A 124 14.55 -4.51 11.44
C SER A 124 13.27 -5.30 11.63
N LEU A 125 13.21 -6.53 11.12
CA LEU A 125 12.04 -7.39 11.32
C LEU A 125 11.83 -7.71 12.80
N ASP A 126 12.88 -8.05 13.53
CA ASP A 126 12.80 -8.30 14.97
C ASP A 126 12.31 -7.07 15.74
N ALA A 127 12.80 -5.89 15.39
CA ALA A 127 12.34 -4.64 15.97
C ALA A 127 10.86 -4.32 15.63
N SER A 128 10.44 -4.58 14.39
CA SER A 128 9.05 -4.41 13.95
C SER A 128 8.10 -5.34 14.71
N LEU A 129 8.45 -6.62 14.84
CA LEU A 129 7.67 -7.60 15.62
C LEU A 129 7.52 -7.14 17.08
N LYS A 130 8.59 -6.61 17.67
CA LYS A 130 8.56 -6.08 19.04
C LYS A 130 7.64 -4.87 19.17
N ARG A 131 7.71 -3.91 18.23
CA ARG A 131 6.84 -2.73 18.24
C ARG A 131 5.37 -3.11 18.13
N MET A 132 5.05 -4.03 17.24
CA MET A 132 3.67 -4.48 17.02
C MET A 132 3.18 -5.49 18.05
N GLY A 133 4.09 -6.13 18.80
CA GLY A 133 3.74 -7.20 19.74
C GLY A 133 3.24 -8.45 19.03
N LEU A 134 3.84 -8.79 17.89
CA LEU A 134 3.51 -9.95 17.06
C LEU A 134 4.63 -10.98 17.08
N ASP A 135 4.26 -12.26 16.95
CA ASP A 135 5.22 -13.35 16.79
C ASP A 135 5.72 -13.47 15.34
N TYR A 136 4.88 -13.07 14.38
CA TYR A 136 5.18 -13.09 12.95
C TYR A 136 4.37 -12.01 12.21
N VAL A 137 4.83 -11.63 11.03
CA VAL A 137 4.05 -10.91 10.03
C VAL A 137 3.64 -11.86 8.91
N ASP A 138 2.54 -11.56 8.22
CA ASP A 138 2.13 -12.37 7.07
C ASP A 138 3.03 -12.13 5.88
N ILE A 139 3.40 -10.87 5.61
CA ILE A 139 4.29 -10.51 4.49
C ILE A 139 5.40 -9.59 4.99
N PHE A 140 6.64 -9.93 4.67
CA PHE A 140 7.80 -9.07 4.88
C PHE A 140 8.41 -8.67 3.54
N TYR A 141 8.58 -7.34 3.33
CA TYR A 141 9.10 -6.78 2.10
C TYR A 141 10.53 -6.25 2.24
N SER A 142 11.34 -6.45 1.19
CA SER A 142 12.42 -5.52 0.86
C SER A 142 11.79 -4.23 0.34
N HIS A 143 11.92 -3.13 1.08
CA HIS A 143 11.18 -1.88 0.82
C HIS A 143 11.67 -1.13 -0.42
N ARG A 144 12.93 -1.29 -0.77
CA ARG A 144 13.54 -0.75 -1.99
C ARG A 144 14.74 -1.61 -2.41
N PHE A 145 15.08 -1.55 -3.69
CA PHE A 145 16.28 -2.20 -4.21
C PHE A 145 17.53 -1.51 -3.66
N ASP A 146 18.48 -2.29 -3.18
CA ASP A 146 19.79 -1.81 -2.74
C ASP A 146 20.83 -2.10 -3.82
N PRO A 147 21.36 -1.06 -4.52
CA PRO A 147 22.30 -1.26 -5.62
C PRO A 147 23.70 -1.71 -5.16
N ASP A 148 24.01 -1.54 -3.88
CA ASP A 148 25.34 -1.80 -3.32
C ASP A 148 25.44 -3.12 -2.55
N THR A 149 24.32 -3.79 -2.28
CA THR A 149 24.29 -5.11 -1.66
C THR A 149 23.99 -6.18 -2.70
N PRO A 150 24.72 -7.30 -2.72
CA PRO A 150 24.37 -8.42 -3.59
C PRO A 150 22.92 -8.84 -3.38
N LEU A 151 22.15 -9.00 -4.46
CA LEU A 151 20.73 -9.31 -4.36
C LEU A 151 20.48 -10.66 -3.66
N GLU A 152 21.42 -11.58 -3.79
CA GLU A 152 21.41 -12.88 -3.08
C GLU A 152 21.40 -12.70 -1.56
N GLU A 153 22.12 -11.70 -1.04
CA GLU A 153 22.13 -11.42 0.40
C GLU A 153 20.78 -10.87 0.84
N THR A 154 20.23 -9.91 0.12
CA THR A 154 18.91 -9.31 0.41
C THR A 154 17.81 -10.37 0.35
N MET A 155 17.77 -11.17 -0.70
CA MET A 155 16.77 -12.25 -0.83
C MET A 155 17.01 -13.37 0.17
N GLY A 156 18.26 -13.67 0.49
CA GLY A 156 18.63 -14.61 1.54
C GLY A 156 18.14 -14.19 2.93
N ALA A 157 18.14 -12.89 3.22
CA ALA A 157 17.55 -12.37 4.46
C ALA A 157 16.02 -12.57 4.49
N LEU A 158 15.33 -12.31 3.39
CA LEU A 158 13.88 -12.58 3.28
C LEU A 158 13.58 -14.08 3.44
N ALA A 159 14.33 -14.95 2.77
CA ALA A 159 14.17 -16.40 2.89
C ALA A 159 14.39 -16.86 4.33
N SER A 160 15.40 -16.33 5.01
CA SER A 160 15.66 -16.64 6.43
C SER A 160 14.51 -16.21 7.33
N ALA A 161 13.88 -15.08 7.08
CA ALA A 161 12.72 -14.62 7.84
C ALA A 161 11.57 -15.64 7.78
N VAL A 162 11.31 -16.22 6.63
CA VAL A 162 10.31 -17.28 6.46
C VAL A 162 10.74 -18.57 7.15
N GLN A 163 11.97 -19.02 6.96
CA GLN A 163 12.49 -20.23 7.56
C GLN A 163 12.52 -20.17 9.09
N GLN A 164 12.71 -18.98 9.66
CA GLN A 164 12.65 -18.74 11.11
C GLN A 164 11.23 -18.59 11.65
N GLY A 165 10.20 -18.63 10.79
CA GLY A 165 8.81 -18.46 11.21
C GLY A 165 8.42 -17.03 11.57
N LYS A 166 9.21 -16.03 11.19
CA LYS A 166 8.96 -14.61 11.47
C LYS A 166 8.13 -13.91 10.39
N ALA A 167 8.05 -14.50 9.22
CA ALA A 167 7.17 -14.10 8.13
C ALA A 167 6.59 -15.35 7.46
N LEU A 168 5.34 -15.28 6.98
CA LEU A 168 4.75 -16.37 6.21
C LEU A 168 5.14 -16.29 4.73
N TYR A 169 5.19 -15.08 4.21
CA TYR A 169 5.49 -14.75 2.83
C TYR A 169 6.45 -13.57 2.75
N VAL A 170 7.05 -13.40 1.59
CA VAL A 170 7.95 -12.28 1.31
C VAL A 170 7.62 -11.61 -0.01
N GLY A 171 7.97 -10.35 -0.12
CA GLY A 171 7.78 -9.53 -1.30
C GLY A 171 8.86 -8.49 -1.48
N VAL A 172 8.76 -7.76 -2.58
CA VAL A 172 9.64 -6.64 -2.92
C VAL A 172 8.80 -5.40 -3.24
N SER A 173 9.38 -4.22 -3.07
CA SER A 173 8.73 -2.95 -3.37
C SER A 173 9.69 -2.07 -4.16
N SER A 174 9.16 -1.35 -5.16
CA SER A 174 9.92 -0.40 -5.97
C SER A 174 11.12 -1.01 -6.74
N TYR A 175 11.06 -2.28 -7.06
CA TYR A 175 11.97 -2.96 -7.97
C TYR A 175 11.45 -2.79 -9.40
N ASN A 176 12.34 -2.65 -10.39
CA ASN A 176 11.95 -2.75 -11.80
C ASN A 176 11.70 -4.21 -12.22
N SER A 177 11.24 -4.44 -13.46
CA SER A 177 10.94 -5.81 -13.94
C SER A 177 12.16 -6.73 -13.92
N GLU A 178 13.33 -6.26 -14.33
CA GLU A 178 14.57 -7.06 -14.34
C GLU A 178 14.98 -7.44 -12.92
N GLN A 179 15.01 -6.48 -12.01
CA GLN A 179 15.33 -6.70 -10.59
C GLN A 179 14.33 -7.66 -9.94
N THR A 180 13.05 -7.50 -10.28
CA THR A 180 11.97 -8.36 -9.76
C THR A 180 12.10 -9.80 -10.28
N ALA A 181 12.39 -9.98 -11.56
CA ALA A 181 12.59 -11.31 -12.15
C ALA A 181 13.76 -12.04 -11.49
N GLU A 182 14.87 -11.34 -11.26
CA GLU A 182 16.04 -11.92 -10.60
C GLU A 182 15.77 -12.23 -9.11
N ALA A 183 15.11 -11.32 -8.39
CA ALA A 183 14.68 -11.56 -7.01
C ALA A 183 13.79 -12.80 -6.89
N ALA A 184 12.82 -12.94 -7.79
CA ALA A 184 11.92 -14.10 -7.82
C ALA A 184 12.66 -15.41 -8.12
N ARG A 185 13.62 -15.36 -9.05
CA ARG A 185 14.48 -16.53 -9.36
C ARG A 185 15.27 -16.98 -8.15
N LEU A 186 15.96 -16.04 -7.49
CA LEU A 186 16.77 -16.32 -6.30
C LEU A 186 15.93 -16.89 -5.15
N LEU A 187 14.79 -16.26 -4.85
CA LEU A 187 13.89 -16.74 -3.79
C LEU A 187 13.36 -18.14 -4.09
N LYS A 188 13.01 -18.42 -5.33
CA LYS A 188 12.58 -19.77 -5.74
C LYS A 188 13.67 -20.81 -5.52
N GLU A 189 14.91 -20.51 -5.85
CA GLU A 189 16.06 -21.40 -5.60
C GLU A 189 16.29 -21.63 -4.10
N MET A 190 15.98 -20.64 -3.26
CA MET A 190 16.05 -20.77 -1.80
C MET A 190 14.85 -21.48 -1.18
N GLY A 191 13.89 -21.95 -1.99
CA GLY A 191 12.70 -22.65 -1.53
C GLY A 191 11.63 -21.74 -0.91
N VAL A 192 11.72 -20.44 -1.13
CA VAL A 192 10.77 -19.42 -0.63
C VAL A 192 10.28 -18.58 -1.82
N PRO A 193 9.20 -19.00 -2.52
CA PRO A 193 8.70 -18.24 -3.67
C PRO A 193 8.32 -16.81 -3.29
N ALA A 194 8.67 -15.84 -4.14
CA ALA A 194 8.22 -14.47 -4.00
C ALA A 194 6.69 -14.38 -4.14
N LEU A 195 6.03 -13.72 -3.18
CA LEU A 195 4.58 -13.61 -3.18
C LEU A 195 4.06 -12.46 -4.03
N ILE A 196 4.65 -11.27 -3.85
CA ILE A 196 4.01 -10.02 -4.25
C ILE A 196 5.04 -8.92 -4.48
N HIS A 197 4.73 -8.01 -5.41
CA HIS A 197 5.43 -6.75 -5.60
C HIS A 197 4.51 -5.58 -5.23
N GLN A 198 5.06 -4.59 -4.55
CA GLN A 198 4.35 -3.35 -4.21
C GLN A 198 4.96 -2.16 -4.97
N PRO A 199 4.46 -1.80 -6.18
CA PRO A 199 4.89 -0.62 -6.92
C PRO A 199 4.04 0.60 -6.60
N SER A 200 4.57 1.81 -6.87
CA SER A 200 3.74 2.99 -7.08
C SER A 200 3.02 2.86 -8.42
N TYR A 201 1.71 3.06 -8.42
CA TYR A 201 0.92 2.97 -9.65
C TYR A 201 -0.40 3.71 -9.52
N SER A 202 -0.71 4.53 -10.51
CA SER A 202 -1.98 5.25 -10.62
C SER A 202 -2.27 5.60 -12.08
N MET A 203 -3.44 6.18 -12.36
CA MET A 203 -3.77 6.70 -13.70
C MET A 203 -2.71 7.64 -14.28
N ILE A 204 -2.02 8.40 -13.43
CA ILE A 204 -1.04 9.43 -13.81
C ILE A 204 0.40 9.07 -13.42
N ASN A 205 0.62 7.82 -13.06
CA ASN A 205 1.93 7.22 -12.80
C ASN A 205 1.92 5.79 -13.34
N ARG A 206 2.36 5.61 -14.58
CA ARG A 206 2.23 4.36 -15.35
C ARG A 206 3.55 3.66 -15.67
N TRP A 207 4.60 3.95 -14.93
CA TRP A 207 5.91 3.36 -15.18
C TRP A 207 5.89 1.83 -15.23
N THR A 208 4.98 1.19 -14.49
CA THR A 208 4.83 -0.27 -14.47
C THR A 208 4.36 -0.83 -15.81
N GLU A 209 3.62 -0.05 -16.59
CA GLU A 209 3.17 -0.42 -17.93
C GLU A 209 4.34 -0.35 -18.91
N ASP A 210 5.10 0.75 -18.88
CA ASP A 210 6.27 0.94 -19.75
C ASP A 210 7.40 -0.08 -19.47
N ASP A 211 7.58 -0.43 -18.20
CA ASP A 211 8.57 -1.41 -17.73
C ASP A 211 8.14 -2.87 -17.98
N GLY A 212 6.87 -3.12 -18.28
CA GLY A 212 6.31 -4.48 -18.43
C GLY A 212 6.25 -5.25 -17.12
N LEU A 213 6.15 -4.57 -15.98
CA LEU A 213 6.21 -5.19 -14.65
C LEU A 213 5.11 -6.23 -14.44
N LEU A 214 3.86 -5.97 -14.84
CA LEU A 214 2.76 -6.92 -14.65
C LEU A 214 2.99 -8.23 -15.41
N ASP A 215 3.56 -8.20 -16.61
CA ASP A 215 3.90 -9.41 -17.37
C ASP A 215 4.99 -10.20 -16.65
N THR A 216 5.99 -9.52 -16.09
CA THR A 216 7.04 -10.15 -15.28
C THR A 216 6.48 -10.82 -14.03
N LEU A 217 5.56 -10.15 -13.33
CA LEU A 217 4.91 -10.69 -12.12
C LEU A 217 4.06 -11.92 -12.45
N GLU A 218 3.28 -11.86 -13.53
CA GLU A 218 2.48 -13.00 -13.98
C GLU A 218 3.36 -14.21 -14.32
N ALA A 219 4.45 -14.01 -15.05
CA ALA A 219 5.41 -15.06 -15.36
C ALA A 219 6.04 -15.67 -14.11
N ALA A 220 6.36 -14.85 -13.10
CA ALA A 220 6.91 -15.29 -11.82
C ALA A 220 5.86 -15.87 -10.86
N GLY A 221 4.58 -15.76 -11.15
CA GLY A 221 3.49 -16.19 -10.28
C GLY A 221 3.29 -15.28 -9.06
N MET A 222 3.69 -14.02 -9.16
CA MET A 222 3.58 -13.02 -8.11
C MET A 222 2.30 -12.19 -8.26
N GLY A 223 1.74 -11.75 -7.14
CA GLY A 223 0.71 -10.72 -7.12
C GLY A 223 1.28 -9.30 -7.18
N CYS A 224 0.39 -8.33 -7.27
CA CYS A 224 0.73 -6.91 -7.30
C CYS A 224 -0.21 -6.12 -6.38
N ILE A 225 0.36 -5.23 -5.58
CA ILE A 225 -0.42 -4.28 -4.77
C ILE A 225 0.12 -2.87 -5.02
N SER A 226 -0.74 -1.98 -5.54
CA SER A 226 -0.32 -0.63 -5.87
C SER A 226 -0.36 0.27 -4.64
N PHE A 227 0.74 0.95 -4.32
CA PHE A 227 0.69 2.07 -3.39
C PHE A 227 0.52 3.40 -4.14
N VAL A 228 0.02 4.42 -3.45
CA VAL A 228 -0.39 5.74 -3.98
C VAL A 228 -1.32 5.67 -5.21
N PRO A 229 -2.37 4.82 -5.20
CA PRO A 229 -3.30 4.72 -6.34
C PRO A 229 -4.09 6.01 -6.58
N LEU A 230 -4.14 6.91 -5.59
CA LEU A 230 -4.76 8.24 -5.68
C LEU A 230 -3.74 9.36 -5.91
N ALA A 231 -2.50 9.02 -6.31
CA ALA A 231 -1.43 9.96 -6.61
C ALA A 231 -1.26 11.02 -5.50
N GLN A 232 -1.16 10.58 -4.25
CA GLN A 232 -1.00 11.41 -3.05
C GLN A 232 -2.14 12.42 -2.82
N GLY A 233 -3.30 12.13 -3.34
CA GLY A 233 -4.49 12.96 -3.22
C GLY A 233 -4.78 13.83 -4.46
N LEU A 234 -3.94 13.81 -5.50
CA LEU A 234 -4.24 14.48 -6.78
C LEU A 234 -5.50 13.93 -7.43
N LEU A 235 -5.70 12.63 -7.35
CA LEU A 235 -6.89 11.94 -7.88
C LEU A 235 -8.06 11.92 -6.89
N THR A 236 -8.18 12.98 -6.11
CA THR A 236 -9.34 13.24 -5.24
C THR A 236 -9.98 14.56 -5.65
N GLY A 237 -11.17 14.84 -5.16
CA GLY A 237 -11.85 16.12 -5.46
C GLY A 237 -11.17 17.37 -4.88
N LYS A 238 -10.10 17.24 -4.12
CA LYS A 238 -9.48 18.34 -3.36
C LYS A 238 -8.83 19.41 -4.23
N TYR A 239 -8.33 19.05 -5.41
CA TYR A 239 -7.53 19.93 -6.26
C TYR A 239 -8.24 20.39 -7.54
N LEU A 240 -9.53 20.11 -7.70
CA LEU A 240 -10.32 20.45 -8.89
C LEU A 240 -10.46 21.96 -9.11
N HIS A 241 -10.34 22.75 -8.05
CA HIS A 241 -10.49 24.21 -8.06
C HIS A 241 -9.21 24.96 -7.63
N GLY A 242 -8.06 24.28 -7.71
CA GLY A 242 -6.77 24.81 -7.27
C GLY A 242 -6.27 24.19 -5.97
N ILE A 243 -5.34 24.87 -5.30
CA ILE A 243 -4.67 24.36 -4.09
C ILE A 243 -5.42 24.86 -2.85
N PRO A 244 -6.10 23.97 -2.08
CA PRO A 244 -6.74 24.37 -0.82
C PRO A 244 -5.70 24.70 0.25
N GLU A 245 -6.00 25.68 1.10
CA GLU A 245 -5.20 25.95 2.30
C GLU A 245 -5.14 24.71 3.21
N GLY A 246 -3.97 24.44 3.79
CA GLY A 246 -3.76 23.29 4.68
C GLY A 246 -3.68 21.93 3.97
N SER A 247 -3.68 21.90 2.62
CA SER A 247 -3.47 20.68 1.85
C SER A 247 -2.01 20.22 1.89
N ARG A 248 -1.74 18.98 1.47
CA ARG A 248 -0.36 18.46 1.40
C ARG A 248 0.56 19.30 0.50
N ALA A 249 0.00 19.93 -0.53
CA ALA A 249 0.72 20.84 -1.42
C ALA A 249 1.20 22.11 -0.71
N THR A 250 0.45 22.62 0.27
CA THR A 250 0.81 23.82 1.05
C THR A 250 1.69 23.50 2.26
N GLN A 251 1.73 22.25 2.72
CA GLN A 251 2.50 21.83 3.91
C GLN A 251 3.94 21.40 3.62
N GLY A 252 4.42 21.53 2.37
CA GLY A 252 5.77 21.08 1.97
C GLY A 252 5.98 19.55 2.13
N LYS A 253 4.88 18.80 2.27
CA LYS A 253 4.89 17.34 2.28
C LYS A 253 4.91 16.83 0.83
N SER A 254 4.97 15.60 0.61
CA SER A 254 5.19 14.84 -0.62
C SER A 254 4.60 15.37 -1.97
N LEU A 255 3.80 16.43 -1.98
CA LEU A 255 3.24 17.06 -3.18
C LEU A 255 3.74 18.51 -3.32
N SER A 256 4.43 18.82 -4.43
CA SER A 256 4.87 20.19 -4.71
C SER A 256 3.73 21.03 -5.34
N PRO A 257 3.56 22.30 -4.94
CA PRO A 257 2.63 23.21 -5.60
C PRO A 257 2.87 23.35 -7.11
N ASP A 258 4.11 23.23 -7.56
CA ASP A 258 4.50 23.33 -8.97
C ASP A 258 3.91 22.21 -9.85
N LEU A 259 3.41 21.13 -9.25
CA LEU A 259 2.71 20.05 -9.94
C LEU A 259 1.28 20.40 -10.34
N LEU A 260 0.71 21.48 -9.80
CA LEU A 260 -0.67 21.88 -10.01
C LEU A 260 -0.78 23.04 -11.00
N SER A 261 -0.20 22.86 -12.20
CA SER A 261 -0.40 23.81 -13.30
C SER A 261 -1.87 23.80 -13.75
N ASP A 262 -2.28 24.87 -14.45
CA ASP A 262 -3.63 24.96 -15.05
C ASP A 262 -3.95 23.78 -15.95
N GLU A 263 -2.95 23.26 -16.64
CA GLU A 263 -3.07 22.05 -17.47
C GLU A 263 -3.39 20.80 -16.64
N VAL A 264 -2.73 20.60 -15.51
CA VAL A 264 -3.00 19.47 -14.59
C VAL A 264 -4.39 19.60 -14.01
N VAL A 265 -4.79 20.79 -13.55
CA VAL A 265 -6.14 21.04 -13.03
C VAL A 265 -7.21 20.76 -14.09
N ARG A 266 -6.99 21.18 -15.34
CA ARG A 266 -7.90 20.89 -16.45
C ARG A 266 -8.06 19.38 -16.69
N ARG A 267 -6.97 18.64 -16.67
CA ARG A 267 -6.98 17.17 -16.82
C ARG A 267 -7.71 16.47 -15.66
N LEU A 268 -7.46 16.91 -14.42
CA LEU A 268 -8.19 16.39 -13.26
C LEU A 268 -9.68 16.63 -13.37
N ASN A 269 -10.10 17.81 -13.87
CA ASN A 269 -11.53 18.10 -14.12
C ASN A 269 -12.11 17.20 -15.20
N GLY A 270 -11.38 16.93 -16.30
CA GLY A 270 -11.81 15.99 -17.33
C GLY A 270 -12.01 14.57 -16.78
N LEU A 271 -11.10 14.07 -15.94
CA LEU A 271 -11.27 12.81 -15.24
C LEU A 271 -12.47 12.82 -14.28
N ASN A 272 -12.67 13.93 -13.55
CA ASN A 272 -13.81 14.07 -12.66
C ASN A 272 -15.14 14.05 -13.39
N ASP A 273 -15.23 14.62 -14.60
CA ASP A 273 -16.45 14.59 -15.42
C ASP A 273 -16.80 13.15 -15.81
N ILE A 274 -15.81 12.31 -16.12
CA ILE A 274 -16.01 10.89 -16.36
C ILE A 274 -16.55 10.20 -15.10
N ALA A 275 -15.94 10.46 -13.94
CA ALA A 275 -16.39 9.92 -12.66
C ALA A 275 -17.84 10.30 -12.36
N GLN A 276 -18.22 11.59 -12.55
CA GLN A 276 -19.58 12.08 -12.29
C GLN A 276 -20.61 11.40 -13.18
N ARG A 277 -20.32 11.17 -14.48
CA ARG A 277 -21.21 10.42 -15.37
C ARG A 277 -21.45 8.97 -14.91
N ARG A 278 -20.46 8.41 -14.20
CA ARG A 278 -20.57 7.06 -13.62
C ARG A 278 -21.24 7.06 -12.23
N GLY A 279 -21.62 8.22 -11.70
CA GLY A 279 -22.12 8.33 -10.33
C GLY A 279 -21.05 8.07 -9.25
N GLN A 280 -19.78 8.34 -9.58
CA GLN A 280 -18.64 8.09 -8.72
C GLN A 280 -17.89 9.38 -8.39
N SER A 281 -17.12 9.37 -7.30
CA SER A 281 -16.08 10.38 -7.09
C SER A 281 -14.85 10.10 -7.96
N LEU A 282 -13.99 11.11 -8.14
CA LEU A 282 -12.73 10.93 -8.86
C LEU A 282 -11.85 9.85 -8.19
N ALA A 283 -11.82 9.80 -6.85
CA ALA A 283 -11.09 8.77 -6.12
C ALA A 283 -11.61 7.36 -6.42
N GLN A 284 -12.92 7.18 -6.49
CA GLN A 284 -13.54 5.89 -6.83
C GLN A 284 -13.22 5.48 -8.26
N LEU A 285 -13.27 6.41 -9.20
CA LEU A 285 -12.85 6.16 -10.59
C LEU A 285 -11.37 5.71 -10.65
N ALA A 286 -10.50 6.41 -9.93
CA ALA A 286 -9.07 6.10 -9.88
C ALA A 286 -8.80 4.69 -9.33
N LEU A 287 -9.51 4.28 -8.29
CA LEU A 287 -9.40 2.94 -7.72
C LEU A 287 -9.91 1.86 -8.69
N ASN A 288 -11.05 2.08 -9.34
CA ASN A 288 -11.55 1.18 -10.36
C ASN A 288 -10.59 1.04 -11.54
N TRP A 289 -9.94 2.13 -11.94
CA TRP A 289 -8.95 2.09 -12.99
C TRP A 289 -7.73 1.25 -12.60
N VAL A 290 -7.20 1.43 -11.40
CA VAL A 290 -6.07 0.63 -10.89
C VAL A 290 -6.42 -0.86 -10.84
N LEU A 291 -7.63 -1.18 -10.41
CA LEU A 291 -8.10 -2.56 -10.24
C LEU A 291 -8.67 -3.21 -11.52
N ARG A 292 -8.66 -2.50 -12.67
CA ARG A 292 -9.22 -3.00 -13.94
C ARG A 292 -8.50 -4.23 -14.49
N ASP A 293 -7.21 -4.35 -14.23
CA ASP A 293 -6.42 -5.53 -14.60
C ASP A 293 -6.49 -6.56 -13.47
N SER A 294 -6.86 -7.79 -13.79
CA SER A 294 -7.00 -8.86 -12.80
C SER A 294 -5.67 -9.27 -12.14
N ARG A 295 -4.54 -8.91 -12.74
CA ARG A 295 -3.20 -9.13 -12.20
C ARG A 295 -2.87 -8.15 -11.06
N MET A 296 -3.59 -7.02 -10.96
CA MET A 296 -3.55 -6.13 -9.81
C MET A 296 -4.38 -6.75 -8.68
N THR A 297 -3.72 -7.29 -7.68
CA THR A 297 -4.37 -7.99 -6.57
C THR A 297 -5.14 -7.04 -5.67
N SER A 298 -4.55 -5.89 -5.35
CA SER A 298 -5.12 -4.95 -4.38
C SER A 298 -4.65 -3.52 -4.65
N ALA A 299 -5.49 -2.55 -4.32
CA ALA A 299 -5.13 -1.15 -4.25
C ALA A 299 -4.93 -0.75 -2.78
N LEU A 300 -3.75 -0.24 -2.45
CA LEU A 300 -3.38 0.16 -1.10
C LEU A 300 -3.75 1.63 -0.89
N ILE A 301 -4.79 1.87 -0.11
CA ILE A 301 -5.27 3.22 0.21
C ILE A 301 -4.76 3.69 1.57
N GLY A 302 -4.60 5.01 1.71
CA GLY A 302 -4.53 5.67 3.00
C GLY A 302 -5.89 6.28 3.35
N ALA A 303 -6.18 6.48 4.63
CA ALA A 303 -7.39 7.14 5.08
C ALA A 303 -7.09 8.08 6.25
N SER A 304 -7.58 9.30 6.19
CA SER A 304 -7.50 10.29 7.28
C SER A 304 -8.76 10.33 8.13
N SER A 305 -9.82 9.66 7.69
CA SER A 305 -11.11 9.56 8.38
C SER A 305 -11.86 8.31 7.99
N VAL A 306 -12.83 7.91 8.81
CA VAL A 306 -13.76 6.81 8.52
C VAL A 306 -14.55 7.09 7.23
N GLN A 307 -15.01 8.32 7.04
CA GLN A 307 -15.76 8.71 5.84
C GLN A 307 -14.94 8.50 4.56
N GLN A 308 -13.66 8.90 4.57
CA GLN A 308 -12.77 8.71 3.41
C GLN A 308 -12.54 7.23 3.12
N LEU A 309 -12.37 6.42 4.16
CA LEU A 309 -12.23 4.97 4.03
C LEU A 309 -13.49 4.35 3.38
N GLU A 310 -14.67 4.70 3.87
CA GLU A 310 -15.95 4.20 3.34
C GLU A 310 -16.15 4.59 1.88
N GLU A 311 -15.85 5.82 1.52
CA GLU A 311 -15.91 6.32 0.14
C GLU A 311 -14.99 5.51 -0.78
N ASN A 312 -13.75 5.26 -0.36
CA ASN A 312 -12.79 4.51 -1.15
C ASN A 312 -13.19 3.02 -1.30
N VAL A 313 -13.65 2.37 -0.24
CA VAL A 313 -14.13 0.99 -0.30
C VAL A 313 -15.37 0.86 -1.19
N ALA A 314 -16.26 1.86 -1.17
CA ALA A 314 -17.45 1.89 -2.02
C ALA A 314 -17.14 1.92 -3.53
N ALA A 315 -15.91 2.22 -3.93
CA ALA A 315 -15.48 2.10 -5.32
C ALA A 315 -15.71 0.69 -5.90
N LEU A 316 -15.61 -0.35 -5.07
CA LEU A 316 -15.77 -1.75 -5.49
C LEU A 316 -17.18 -2.10 -5.96
N ALA A 317 -18.20 -1.33 -5.57
CA ALA A 317 -19.58 -1.49 -6.03
C ALA A 317 -19.83 -0.87 -7.41
N GLY A 318 -18.88 -0.13 -7.97
CA GLY A 318 -19.01 0.52 -9.28
C GLY A 318 -18.94 -0.48 -10.43
N PRO A 319 -19.57 -0.13 -11.57
CA PRO A 319 -19.49 -0.97 -12.77
C PRO A 319 -18.08 -1.01 -13.35
N ALA A 320 -17.74 -2.09 -14.07
CA ALA A 320 -16.48 -2.17 -14.81
C ALA A 320 -16.34 -1.00 -15.80
N LEU A 321 -15.09 -0.59 -16.07
CA LEU A 321 -14.78 0.43 -17.06
C LEU A 321 -14.94 -0.14 -18.47
N SER A 322 -15.66 0.57 -19.33
CA SER A 322 -15.78 0.21 -20.74
C SER A 322 -14.52 0.57 -21.53
N ALA A 323 -14.37 -0.01 -22.74
CA ALA A 323 -13.24 0.32 -23.62
C ALA A 323 -13.26 1.80 -24.05
N GLU A 324 -14.44 2.38 -24.22
CA GLU A 324 -14.65 3.78 -24.56
C GLU A 324 -14.24 4.69 -23.40
N GLU A 325 -14.64 4.35 -22.17
CA GLU A 325 -14.24 5.07 -20.96
C GLU A 325 -12.72 5.03 -20.76
N LEU A 326 -12.10 3.87 -20.97
CA LEU A 326 -10.64 3.76 -20.87
C LEU A 326 -9.91 4.64 -21.88
N LYS A 327 -10.40 4.72 -23.14
CA LYS A 327 -9.85 5.62 -24.14
C LYS A 327 -10.03 7.09 -23.76
N GLU A 328 -11.20 7.45 -23.22
CA GLU A 328 -11.46 8.81 -22.76
C GLU A 328 -10.55 9.17 -21.56
N ILE A 329 -10.39 8.27 -20.62
CA ILE A 329 -9.47 8.43 -19.48
C ILE A 329 -8.05 8.72 -19.99
N ASP A 330 -7.58 7.98 -20.99
CA ASP A 330 -6.24 8.13 -21.56
C ASP A 330 -5.98 9.51 -22.19
N THR A 331 -7.03 10.25 -22.55
CA THR A 331 -6.87 11.64 -23.05
C THR A 331 -6.51 12.63 -21.95
N PHE A 332 -6.84 12.33 -20.70
CA PHE A 332 -6.61 13.21 -19.53
C PHE A 332 -5.55 12.66 -18.57
N ALA A 333 -5.48 11.35 -18.43
CA ALA A 333 -4.56 10.67 -17.53
C ALA A 333 -3.21 10.45 -18.23
N VAL A 334 -2.41 11.53 -18.33
CA VAL A 334 -1.08 11.49 -18.92
C VAL A 334 -0.06 11.40 -17.81
N ASP A 335 0.87 10.45 -17.96
CA ASP A 335 2.06 10.39 -17.09
C ASP A 335 2.92 11.64 -17.37
N THR A 336 2.98 12.53 -16.42
CA THR A 336 3.85 13.71 -16.49
C THR A 336 5.04 13.50 -15.56
N ALA A 337 6.23 13.90 -15.99
CA ALA A 337 7.49 13.77 -15.24
C ALA A 337 7.41 14.36 -13.80
N GLY A 338 6.44 15.25 -13.55
CA GLY A 338 6.22 15.84 -12.24
C GLY A 338 5.30 15.03 -11.30
N THR A 339 4.48 14.12 -11.84
CA THR A 339 3.56 13.30 -11.04
C THR A 339 4.18 11.97 -10.61
N ASN A 340 5.28 11.59 -11.25
CA ASN A 340 5.99 10.34 -11.00
C ASN A 340 7.22 10.57 -10.09
N ILE A 341 6.98 11.03 -8.87
CA ILE A 341 8.06 11.28 -7.89
C ILE A 341 8.77 10.00 -7.42
N TRP A 342 8.22 8.84 -7.76
CA TRP A 342 8.74 7.52 -7.40
C TRP A 342 9.38 6.77 -8.58
N ALA A 343 9.18 7.23 -9.82
CA ALA A 343 9.84 6.66 -10.98
C ALA A 343 11.34 6.89 -10.90
N GLY A 344 12.12 5.83 -11.01
CA GLY A 344 13.57 5.90 -11.01
C GLY A 344 14.23 6.08 -9.65
N ARG A 345 13.51 5.88 -8.55
CA ARG A 345 14.07 5.74 -7.20
C ARG A 345 14.24 4.27 -6.80
N GLY A 346 14.56 3.43 -7.78
CA GLY A 346 15.04 2.08 -7.57
C GLY A 346 16.55 2.06 -7.52
#